data_cfb7a1e7c1affa9959065d2550e86ebe
#
_entry.id   cfb7a1e7c1affa9959065d2550e86ebe
#
_cell.length_a   1.000
_cell.length_b   1.000
_cell.length_c   1.000
_cell.angle_alpha   90.00
_cell.angle_beta   90.00
_cell.angle_gamma   90.00
#
_symmetry.space_group_name_H-M   'P 1'
#
loop_
_entity.id
_entity.type
_entity.pdbx_description
1 polymer ?
#
loop_
_entity_poly.entity_id
_entity_poly.type
_entity_poly.pdbx_seq_one_letter_code
_entity_poly.pdbx_strand_id
1 'polypeptide(L)'
;DVYKRQSLILSKILDAYRFADQEILGFRIIGILCIGICVVDITCLTLIREPENVKHVEPLNIRKAIQMPLTDQNYRNILIFFLLWSVASNFASPFFSIYMLENLGLSYFYITVMNMVASVARIAAANLWGKAADSYSWRLVTLGSIFMLGVAYIGWGLLTKENCIYWLPVVQAVSGVAWGGINIATFRMQFAFAPLEHRVSYVSFCSTMVGFVGFFSSMLGSTFVALAKDIRILNIPVDNIQMVFILSAFGIIASALYSRKIKEK
;
A
#
# COMPACT_ATOMS: atom_id res chain seq x y z
N ASP A 1 11.50 11.18 12.55
CA ASP A 1 11.06 10.68 13.87
C ASP A 1 9.94 11.49 14.55
N VAL A 2 9.72 12.74 14.14
CA VAL A 2 8.63 13.60 14.65
C VAL A 2 7.26 12.97 14.34
N TYR A 3 7.04 12.50 13.13
CA TYR A 3 5.79 11.87 12.70
C TYR A 3 5.41 10.61 13.51
N LYS A 4 6.41 9.83 13.96
CA LYS A 4 6.17 8.64 14.77
C LYS A 4 5.72 9.00 16.19
N ARG A 5 6.30 10.04 16.77
CA ARG A 5 5.88 10.55 18.10
C ARG A 5 4.47 11.13 18.04
N GLN A 6 4.17 11.87 16.99
CA GLN A 6 2.83 12.41 16.75
C GLN A 6 1.78 11.31 16.64
N SER A 7 2.04 10.25 15.86
CA SER A 7 1.13 9.11 15.72
C SER A 7 0.88 8.38 17.07
N LEU A 8 1.91 8.24 17.92
CA LEU A 8 1.77 7.65 19.25
C LEU A 8 0.91 8.50 20.18
N ILE A 9 1.06 9.82 20.14
CA ILE A 9 0.25 10.73 20.95
C ILE A 9 -1.22 10.67 20.51
N LEU A 10 -1.46 10.75 19.19
CA LEU A 10 -2.81 10.69 18.62
C LEU A 10 -3.51 9.35 18.91
N SER A 11 -2.78 8.22 18.84
CA SER A 11 -3.36 6.92 19.16
C SER A 11 -3.77 6.79 20.63
N LYS A 12 -2.98 7.34 21.57
CA LYS A 12 -3.36 7.38 22.98
C LYS A 12 -4.59 8.25 23.24
N ILE A 13 -4.71 9.37 22.54
CA ILE A 13 -5.89 10.24 22.61
C ILE A 13 -7.11 9.47 22.11
N LEU A 14 -7.02 8.79 20.98
CA LEU A 14 -8.12 7.98 20.45
C LEU A 14 -8.52 6.84 21.39
N ASP A 15 -7.56 6.14 21.98
CA ASP A 15 -7.85 5.10 22.96
C ASP A 15 -8.60 5.69 24.19
N ALA A 16 -8.18 6.86 24.70
CA ALA A 16 -8.85 7.52 25.81
C ALA A 16 -10.33 7.87 25.46
N TYR A 17 -10.58 8.40 24.26
CA TYR A 17 -11.95 8.70 23.82
C TYR A 17 -12.77 7.42 23.57
N ARG A 18 -12.15 6.34 23.10
CA ARG A 18 -12.80 5.03 22.94
C ARG A 18 -13.21 4.44 24.28
N PHE A 19 -12.37 4.51 25.31
CA PHE A 19 -12.69 4.09 26.67
C PHE A 19 -13.81 4.93 27.31
N ALA A 20 -13.94 6.20 26.89
CA ALA A 20 -15.02 7.09 27.34
C ALA A 20 -16.32 6.95 26.52
N ASP A 21 -16.42 5.99 25.60
CA ASP A 21 -17.53 5.79 24.66
C ASP A 21 -17.85 7.04 23.79
N GLN A 22 -16.81 7.86 23.55
CA GLN A 22 -16.89 9.11 22.77
C GLN A 22 -15.94 9.09 21.55
N GLU A 23 -15.77 7.94 20.94
CA GLU A 23 -14.82 7.71 19.84
C GLU A 23 -15.02 8.70 18.67
N ILE A 24 -16.28 9.00 18.32
CA ILE A 24 -16.62 9.96 17.25
C ILE A 24 -16.10 11.36 17.57
N LEU A 25 -16.10 11.79 18.83
CA LEU A 25 -15.55 13.08 19.24
C LEU A 25 -14.04 13.13 19.05
N GLY A 26 -13.35 12.05 19.40
CA GLY A 26 -11.91 11.90 19.19
C GLY A 26 -11.53 12.04 17.70
N PHE A 27 -12.25 11.36 16.81
CA PHE A 27 -12.04 11.49 15.36
C PHE A 27 -12.34 12.91 14.83
N ARG A 28 -13.37 13.58 15.34
CA ARG A 28 -13.70 14.98 14.95
C ARG A 28 -12.57 15.93 15.32
N ILE A 29 -12.03 15.83 16.53
CA ILE A 29 -10.93 16.69 17.00
C ILE A 29 -9.70 16.49 16.13
N ILE A 30 -9.31 15.23 15.86
CA ILE A 30 -8.17 14.91 15.01
C ILE A 30 -8.41 15.41 13.58
N GLY A 31 -9.62 15.24 13.05
CA GLY A 31 -10.00 15.73 11.72
C GLY A 31 -9.84 17.25 11.59
N ILE A 32 -10.29 18.02 12.57
CA ILE A 32 -10.14 19.49 12.59
C ILE A 32 -8.65 19.88 12.65
N LEU A 33 -7.86 19.19 13.47
CA LEU A 33 -6.41 19.38 13.55
C LEU A 33 -5.72 19.12 12.20
N CYS A 34 -6.09 18.02 11.53
CA CYS A 34 -5.55 17.69 10.20
C CYS A 34 -5.92 18.76 9.16
N ILE A 35 -7.16 19.25 9.15
CA ILE A 35 -7.57 20.33 8.26
C ILE A 35 -6.73 21.59 8.50
N GLY A 36 -6.50 21.96 9.77
CA GLY A 36 -5.67 23.11 10.11
C GLY A 36 -4.24 22.97 9.58
N ILE A 37 -3.63 21.80 9.74
CA ILE A 37 -2.29 21.51 9.23
C ILE A 37 -2.26 21.56 7.70
N CYS A 38 -3.26 20.98 7.01
CA CYS A 38 -3.36 21.05 5.56
C CYS A 38 -3.45 22.51 5.03
N VAL A 39 -4.20 23.38 5.70
CA VAL A 39 -4.27 24.80 5.33
C VAL A 39 -2.90 25.47 5.45
N VAL A 40 -2.16 25.18 6.53
CA VAL A 40 -0.79 25.70 6.70
C VAL A 40 0.13 25.19 5.60
N ASP A 41 0.05 23.89 5.27
CA ASP A 41 0.89 23.26 4.24
C ASP A 41 0.62 23.88 2.85
N ILE A 42 -0.66 24.03 2.47
CA ILE A 42 -1.05 24.70 1.23
C ILE A 42 -0.55 26.15 1.20
N THR A 43 -0.66 26.86 2.31
CA THR A 43 -0.17 28.26 2.40
C THR A 43 1.35 28.31 2.22
N CYS A 44 2.10 27.38 2.82
CA CYS A 44 3.54 27.28 2.62
C CYS A 44 3.89 26.97 1.15
N LEU A 45 3.14 26.07 0.51
CA LEU A 45 3.36 25.76 -0.92
C LEU A 45 3.12 26.95 -1.84
N THR A 46 2.11 27.80 -1.57
CA THR A 46 1.85 29.00 -2.37
C THR A 46 2.93 30.08 -2.23
N LEU A 47 3.73 30.02 -1.16
CA LEU A 47 4.86 30.93 -0.95
C LEU A 47 6.13 30.50 -1.69
N ILE A 48 6.19 29.29 -2.23
CA ILE A 48 7.33 28.80 -3.01
C ILE A 48 7.30 29.45 -4.39
N ARG A 49 8.35 30.20 -4.71
CA ARG A 49 8.52 30.81 -6.04
C ARG A 49 8.89 29.72 -7.05
N GLU A 50 8.15 29.65 -8.16
CA GLU A 50 8.51 28.78 -9.26
C GLU A 50 9.83 29.26 -9.91
N PRO A 51 10.76 28.35 -10.26
CA PRO A 51 11.96 28.71 -10.98
C PRO A 51 11.59 29.24 -12.38
N GLU A 52 12.15 30.39 -12.77
CA GLU A 52 11.85 31.12 -14.02
C GLU A 52 12.16 30.34 -15.32
N ASN A 53 12.73 29.15 -15.23
CA ASN A 53 13.17 28.32 -16.36
C ASN A 53 12.23 27.17 -16.74
N VAL A 54 10.94 27.28 -16.53
CA VAL A 54 9.98 26.36 -17.15
C VAL A 54 9.85 26.74 -18.62
N LYS A 55 10.82 26.29 -19.44
CA LYS A 55 10.68 26.30 -20.90
C LYS A 55 9.34 25.68 -21.24
N HIS A 56 8.59 26.36 -22.10
CA HIS A 56 7.30 25.99 -22.65
C HIS A 56 7.02 24.48 -22.59
N VAL A 57 6.28 24.07 -21.59
CA VAL A 57 5.69 22.74 -21.60
C VAL A 57 4.63 22.78 -22.69
N GLU A 58 4.82 22.03 -23.77
CA GLU A 58 3.80 21.88 -24.80
C GLU A 58 2.46 21.54 -24.12
N PRO A 59 1.34 22.13 -24.54
CA PRO A 59 0.05 21.90 -23.95
C PRO A 59 -0.22 20.38 -23.93
N LEU A 60 -0.48 19.86 -22.74
CA LEU A 60 -0.63 18.42 -22.50
C LEU A 60 -1.85 17.92 -23.29
N ASN A 61 -1.62 17.27 -24.43
CA ASN A 61 -2.69 16.65 -25.17
C ASN A 61 -3.11 15.37 -24.44
N ILE A 62 -4.17 15.46 -23.64
CA ILE A 62 -4.71 14.39 -22.80
C ILE A 62 -4.90 13.10 -23.60
N ARG A 63 -5.37 13.20 -24.85
CA ARG A 63 -5.54 12.03 -25.72
C ARG A 63 -4.23 11.34 -26.03
N LYS A 64 -3.16 12.10 -26.32
CA LYS A 64 -1.81 11.54 -26.54
C LYS A 64 -1.26 10.94 -25.25
N ALA A 65 -1.44 11.60 -24.12
CA ALA A 65 -0.97 11.12 -22.82
C ALA A 65 -1.59 9.76 -22.42
N ILE A 66 -2.82 9.47 -22.87
CA ILE A 66 -3.50 8.18 -22.67
C ILE A 66 -3.07 7.15 -23.72
N GLN A 67 -3.01 7.54 -25.00
CA GLN A 67 -2.75 6.60 -26.10
C GLN A 67 -1.30 6.09 -26.09
N MET A 68 -0.31 6.94 -25.81
CA MET A 68 1.11 6.57 -25.83
C MET A 68 1.45 5.39 -24.91
N PRO A 69 1.08 5.40 -23.59
CA PRO A 69 1.38 4.29 -22.70
C PRO A 69 0.66 2.99 -23.05
N LEU A 70 -0.51 3.07 -23.68
CA LEU A 70 -1.30 1.91 -24.10
C LEU A 70 -0.77 1.27 -25.40
N THR A 71 -0.18 2.07 -26.27
CA THR A 71 0.37 1.62 -27.57
C THR A 71 1.77 1.01 -27.41
N ASP A 72 2.54 1.49 -26.42
CA ASP A 72 3.87 0.96 -26.13
C ASP A 72 3.77 -0.44 -25.51
N GLN A 73 4.17 -1.46 -26.28
CA GLN A 73 4.09 -2.85 -25.85
C GLN A 73 4.90 -3.16 -24.60
N ASN A 74 6.05 -2.52 -24.43
CA ASN A 74 6.92 -2.72 -23.27
C ASN A 74 6.28 -2.11 -22.02
N TYR A 75 5.78 -0.88 -22.13
CA TYR A 75 5.13 -0.19 -21.02
C TYR A 75 3.79 -0.83 -20.65
N ARG A 76 3.05 -1.35 -21.63
CA ARG A 76 1.79 -2.07 -21.42
C ARG A 76 1.94 -3.27 -20.48
N ASN A 77 3.02 -4.04 -20.60
CA ASN A 77 3.27 -5.17 -19.69
C ASN A 77 3.48 -4.70 -18.25
N ILE A 78 4.16 -3.56 -18.07
CA ILE A 78 4.34 -2.94 -16.76
C ILE A 78 3.02 -2.41 -16.20
N LEU A 79 2.24 -1.75 -17.04
CA LEU A 79 0.91 -1.26 -16.67
C LEU A 79 0.02 -2.42 -16.19
N ILE A 80 -0.04 -3.52 -16.95
CA ILE A 80 -0.81 -4.72 -16.56
C ILE A 80 -0.32 -5.28 -15.22
N PHE A 81 1.01 -5.33 -15.01
CA PHE A 81 1.56 -5.76 -13.73
C PHE A 81 1.08 -4.86 -12.58
N PHE A 82 1.17 -3.54 -12.73
CA PHE A 82 0.72 -2.61 -11.69
C PHE A 82 -0.79 -2.68 -11.45
N LEU A 83 -1.60 -2.92 -12.50
CA LEU A 83 -3.04 -3.09 -12.34
C LEU A 83 -3.38 -4.39 -11.58
N LEU A 84 -2.75 -5.51 -11.94
CA LEU A 84 -2.93 -6.78 -11.21
C LEU A 84 -2.49 -6.66 -9.74
N TRP A 85 -1.34 -6.02 -9.51
CA TRP A 85 -0.84 -5.70 -8.19
C TRP A 85 -1.83 -4.83 -7.41
N SER A 86 -2.38 -3.78 -8.04
CA SER A 86 -3.34 -2.87 -7.42
C SER A 86 -4.62 -3.58 -7.04
N VAL A 87 -5.15 -4.44 -7.92
CA VAL A 87 -6.32 -5.27 -7.61
C VAL A 87 -6.05 -6.12 -6.37
N ALA A 88 -4.97 -6.88 -6.38
CA ALA A 88 -4.67 -7.82 -5.31
C ALA A 88 -4.42 -7.13 -3.96
N SER A 89 -3.66 -6.02 -3.95
CA SER A 89 -3.30 -5.34 -2.71
C SER A 89 -4.44 -4.50 -2.14
N ASN A 90 -5.20 -3.78 -2.99
CA ASN A 90 -6.29 -2.93 -2.53
C ASN A 90 -7.56 -3.71 -2.16
N PHE A 91 -7.71 -4.95 -2.63
CA PHE A 91 -8.81 -5.82 -2.21
C PHE A 91 -8.83 -6.05 -0.69
N ALA A 92 -7.65 -6.18 -0.07
CA ALA A 92 -7.51 -6.39 1.37
C ALA A 92 -7.17 -5.13 2.17
N SER A 93 -6.64 -4.08 1.53
CA SER A 93 -6.07 -2.91 2.20
C SER A 93 -6.97 -2.27 3.28
N PRO A 94 -8.29 -2.05 3.06
CA PRO A 94 -9.14 -1.42 4.06
C PRO A 94 -9.34 -2.28 5.32
N PHE A 95 -9.21 -3.59 5.19
CA PHE A 95 -9.59 -4.53 6.23
C PHE A 95 -8.53 -4.77 7.29
N PHE A 96 -7.28 -4.39 7.07
CA PHE A 96 -6.22 -4.56 8.08
C PHE A 96 -6.53 -3.81 9.38
N SER A 97 -6.94 -2.54 9.27
CA SER A 97 -7.28 -1.74 10.45
C SER A 97 -8.55 -2.20 11.13
N ILE A 98 -9.58 -2.54 10.33
CA ILE A 98 -10.86 -3.05 10.84
C ILE A 98 -10.63 -4.36 11.58
N TYR A 99 -9.86 -5.28 10.99
CA TYR A 99 -9.55 -6.58 11.58
C TYR A 99 -8.82 -6.44 12.92
N MET A 100 -7.82 -5.56 12.99
CA MET A 100 -7.10 -5.31 14.24
C MET A 100 -7.98 -4.70 15.32
N LEU A 101 -8.87 -3.77 14.96
CA LEU A 101 -9.70 -3.04 15.92
C LEU A 101 -10.92 -3.85 16.38
N GLU A 102 -11.66 -4.44 15.44
CA GLU A 102 -12.96 -5.06 15.72
C GLU A 102 -12.82 -6.55 16.00
N ASN A 103 -12.06 -7.28 15.14
CA ASN A 103 -11.95 -8.73 15.28
C ASN A 103 -10.92 -9.14 16.34
N LEU A 104 -9.75 -8.52 16.37
CA LEU A 104 -8.72 -8.80 17.35
C LEU A 104 -8.89 -8.00 18.66
N GLY A 105 -9.66 -6.91 18.65
CA GLY A 105 -9.92 -6.08 19.82
C GLY A 105 -8.71 -5.27 20.31
N LEU A 106 -7.75 -4.98 19.41
CA LEU A 106 -6.52 -4.27 19.77
C LEU A 106 -6.78 -2.77 19.97
N SER A 107 -5.97 -2.13 20.83
CA SER A 107 -6.01 -0.69 21.03
C SER A 107 -5.35 0.07 19.87
N TYR A 108 -5.73 1.31 19.64
CA TYR A 108 -5.10 2.19 18.63
C TYR A 108 -3.60 2.36 18.91
N PHE A 109 -3.22 2.44 20.17
CA PHE A 109 -1.82 2.52 20.57
C PHE A 109 -1.03 1.28 20.13
N TYR A 110 -1.56 0.08 20.40
CA TYR A 110 -0.88 -1.17 20.03
C TYR A 110 -0.75 -1.30 18.51
N ILE A 111 -1.80 -0.96 17.76
CA ILE A 111 -1.78 -0.94 16.29
C ILE A 111 -0.71 0.02 15.78
N THR A 112 -0.59 1.22 16.39
CA THR A 112 0.43 2.20 16.02
C THR A 112 1.84 1.66 16.28
N VAL A 113 2.05 0.98 17.41
CA VAL A 113 3.35 0.33 17.72
C VAL A 113 3.66 -0.74 16.68
N MET A 114 2.68 -1.56 16.27
CA MET A 114 2.87 -2.58 15.23
C MET A 114 3.22 -1.97 13.87
N ASN A 115 2.59 -0.86 13.50
CA ASN A 115 2.95 -0.11 12.30
C ASN A 115 4.37 0.49 12.37
N MET A 116 4.84 0.83 13.59
CA MET A 116 6.23 1.23 13.79
C MET A 116 7.20 0.06 13.60
N VAL A 117 6.87 -1.12 14.07
CA VAL A 117 7.66 -2.35 13.82
C VAL A 117 7.82 -2.55 12.32
N ALA A 118 6.73 -2.51 11.55
CA ALA A 118 6.79 -2.60 10.09
C ALA A 118 7.66 -1.50 9.46
N SER A 119 7.58 -0.26 9.97
CA SER A 119 8.37 0.86 9.46
C SER A 119 9.86 0.70 9.73
N VAL A 120 10.24 0.24 10.94
CA VAL A 120 11.64 -0.04 11.29
C VAL A 120 12.18 -1.18 10.44
N ALA A 121 11.43 -2.27 10.29
CA ALA A 121 11.80 -3.39 9.44
C ALA A 121 12.00 -2.95 7.97
N ARG A 122 11.15 -2.06 7.45
CA ARG A 122 11.26 -1.49 6.11
C ARG A 122 12.56 -0.70 5.93
N ILE A 123 12.89 0.17 6.89
CA ILE A 123 14.11 0.98 6.85
C ILE A 123 15.35 0.08 6.92
N ALA A 124 15.37 -0.90 7.83
CA ALA A 124 16.47 -1.84 7.96
C ALA A 124 16.69 -2.67 6.69
N ALA A 125 15.59 -3.11 6.06
CA ALA A 125 15.64 -3.90 4.84
C ALA A 125 15.96 -3.10 3.57
N ALA A 126 15.72 -1.78 3.54
CA ALA A 126 15.91 -0.95 2.35
C ALA A 126 17.35 -1.03 1.80
N ASN A 127 18.36 -1.01 2.68
CA ASN A 127 19.77 -1.16 2.30
C ASN A 127 20.08 -2.53 1.69
N LEU A 128 19.47 -3.58 2.24
CA LEU A 128 19.66 -4.95 1.73
C LEU A 128 19.04 -5.11 0.34
N TRP A 129 17.82 -4.60 0.17
CA TRP A 129 17.13 -4.61 -1.11
C TRP A 129 17.82 -3.72 -2.16
N GLY A 130 18.36 -2.55 -1.76
CA GLY A 130 19.14 -1.69 -2.64
C GLY A 130 20.39 -2.42 -3.17
N LYS A 131 21.19 -3.01 -2.29
CA LYS A 131 22.36 -3.81 -2.67
C LYS A 131 21.97 -5.00 -3.55
N ALA A 132 20.89 -5.70 -3.23
CA ALA A 132 20.41 -6.81 -4.05
C ALA A 132 19.97 -6.35 -5.45
N ALA A 133 19.33 -5.19 -5.57
CA ALA A 133 18.94 -4.61 -6.85
C ALA A 133 20.13 -4.22 -7.72
N ASP A 134 21.21 -3.75 -7.11
CA ASP A 134 22.44 -3.33 -7.82
C ASP A 134 23.35 -4.53 -8.16
N SER A 135 23.40 -5.56 -7.29
CA SER A 135 24.29 -6.72 -7.46
C SER A 135 23.71 -7.82 -8.32
N TYR A 136 22.39 -8.03 -8.26
CA TYR A 136 21.76 -9.13 -8.99
C TYR A 136 20.83 -8.61 -10.09
N SER A 137 19.67 -8.06 -9.72
CA SER A 137 18.67 -7.59 -10.66
C SER A 137 17.49 -6.97 -9.91
N TRP A 138 16.99 -5.83 -10.39
CA TRP A 138 15.76 -5.23 -9.86
C TRP A 138 14.54 -6.17 -9.99
N ARG A 139 14.55 -7.07 -10.98
CA ARG A 139 13.51 -8.07 -11.21
C ARG A 139 13.45 -9.10 -10.07
N LEU A 140 14.60 -9.59 -9.61
CA LEU A 140 14.67 -10.49 -8.46
C LEU A 140 14.18 -9.81 -7.19
N VAL A 141 14.51 -8.54 -6.98
CA VAL A 141 14.00 -7.75 -5.86
C VAL A 141 12.47 -7.62 -5.95
N THR A 142 11.93 -7.33 -7.13
CA THR A 142 10.48 -7.26 -7.35
C THR A 142 9.80 -8.58 -7.03
N LEU A 143 10.30 -9.68 -7.61
CA LEU A 143 9.75 -11.02 -7.36
C LEU A 143 9.82 -11.42 -5.89
N GLY A 144 11.00 -11.28 -5.27
CA GLY A 144 11.24 -11.70 -3.89
C GLY A 144 10.41 -10.88 -2.90
N SER A 145 10.38 -9.56 -3.07
CA SER A 145 9.65 -8.68 -2.16
C SER A 145 8.12 -8.85 -2.28
N ILE A 146 7.59 -9.00 -3.50
CA ILE A 146 6.15 -9.23 -3.69
C ILE A 146 5.75 -10.62 -3.20
N PHE A 147 6.55 -11.65 -3.47
CA PHE A 147 6.31 -12.99 -2.94
C PHE A 147 6.30 -12.98 -1.41
N MET A 148 7.28 -12.31 -0.78
CA MET A 148 7.35 -12.15 0.67
C MET A 148 6.12 -11.42 1.24
N LEU A 149 5.59 -10.42 0.53
CA LEU A 149 4.34 -9.77 0.92
C LEU A 149 3.15 -10.73 0.81
N GLY A 150 3.09 -11.56 -0.23
CA GLY A 150 2.07 -12.62 -0.35
C GLY A 150 2.09 -13.57 0.84
N VAL A 151 3.29 -14.01 1.27
CA VAL A 151 3.45 -14.83 2.49
C VAL A 151 2.97 -14.08 3.74
N ALA A 152 3.28 -12.78 3.85
CA ALA A 152 2.78 -11.97 4.96
C ALA A 152 1.25 -11.87 4.98
N TYR A 153 0.60 -11.77 3.81
CA TYR A 153 -0.87 -11.75 3.72
C TYR A 153 -1.50 -13.10 4.12
N ILE A 154 -0.84 -14.23 3.82
CA ILE A 154 -1.24 -15.53 4.38
C ILE A 154 -1.11 -15.50 5.90
N GLY A 155 -0.01 -14.95 6.42
CA GLY A 155 0.18 -14.76 7.86
C GLY A 155 -0.94 -13.94 8.51
N TRP A 156 -1.44 -12.90 7.84
CA TRP A 156 -2.61 -12.12 8.26
C TRP A 156 -3.89 -12.97 8.29
N GLY A 157 -4.08 -13.86 7.32
CA GLY A 157 -5.21 -14.79 7.28
C GLY A 157 -5.20 -15.84 8.40
N LEU A 158 -4.05 -16.07 9.04
CA LEU A 158 -3.90 -17.02 10.15
C LEU A 158 -3.93 -16.37 11.54
N LEU A 159 -4.07 -15.05 11.62
CA LEU A 159 -4.17 -14.34 12.89
C LEU A 159 -5.50 -14.62 13.58
N THR A 160 -5.43 -14.90 14.88
CA THR A 160 -6.57 -15.09 15.78
C THR A 160 -6.36 -14.28 17.05
N LYS A 161 -7.41 -14.10 17.87
CA LYS A 161 -7.29 -13.39 19.16
C LYS A 161 -6.24 -14.02 20.08
N GLU A 162 -6.08 -15.33 20.01
CA GLU A 162 -5.19 -16.09 20.90
C GLU A 162 -3.71 -15.93 20.51
N ASN A 163 -3.42 -15.84 19.20
CA ASN A 163 -2.05 -15.80 18.70
C ASN A 163 -1.58 -14.39 18.30
N CYS A 164 -2.46 -13.40 18.24
CA CYS A 164 -2.14 -12.08 17.68
C CYS A 164 -0.99 -11.37 18.41
N ILE A 165 -0.85 -11.55 19.73
CA ILE A 165 0.20 -10.87 20.50
C ILE A 165 1.60 -11.28 20.02
N TYR A 166 1.80 -12.56 19.69
CA TYR A 166 3.09 -13.09 19.26
C TYR A 166 3.27 -13.06 17.73
N TRP A 167 2.20 -13.32 16.99
CA TRP A 167 2.25 -13.47 15.53
C TRP A 167 2.20 -12.14 14.79
N LEU A 168 1.43 -11.17 15.26
CA LEU A 168 1.27 -9.87 14.60
C LEU A 168 2.60 -9.10 14.46
N PRO A 169 3.48 -9.02 15.48
CA PRO A 169 4.79 -8.38 15.31
C PRO A 169 5.63 -9.03 14.19
N VAL A 170 5.59 -10.36 14.09
CA VAL A 170 6.34 -11.10 13.05
C VAL A 170 5.77 -10.79 11.67
N VAL A 171 4.45 -10.88 11.50
CA VAL A 171 3.79 -10.60 10.22
C VAL A 171 3.99 -9.14 9.80
N GLN A 172 3.95 -8.20 10.73
CA GLN A 172 4.23 -6.79 10.48
C GLN A 172 5.70 -6.55 10.10
N ALA A 173 6.64 -7.22 10.74
CA ALA A 173 8.05 -7.13 10.37
C ALA A 173 8.29 -7.67 8.96
N VAL A 174 7.74 -8.84 8.63
CA VAL A 174 7.82 -9.44 7.28
C VAL A 174 7.19 -8.53 6.24
N SER A 175 6.00 -7.97 6.52
CA SER A 175 5.35 -6.98 5.66
C SER A 175 6.24 -5.75 5.45
N GLY A 176 6.86 -5.25 6.52
CA GLY A 176 7.77 -4.11 6.46
C GLY A 176 8.97 -4.37 5.56
N VAL A 177 9.64 -5.52 5.73
CA VAL A 177 10.76 -5.93 4.86
C VAL A 177 10.32 -6.01 3.40
N ALA A 178 9.17 -6.63 3.12
CA ALA A 178 8.62 -6.75 1.78
C ALA A 178 8.35 -5.37 1.15
N TRP A 179 7.70 -4.47 1.87
CA TRP A 179 7.45 -3.10 1.39
C TRP A 179 8.71 -2.29 1.13
N GLY A 180 9.82 -2.58 1.85
CA GLY A 180 11.13 -2.00 1.56
C GLY A 180 11.60 -2.31 0.13
N GLY A 181 11.51 -3.56 -0.29
CA GLY A 181 11.88 -3.99 -1.65
C GLY A 181 10.90 -3.50 -2.71
N ILE A 182 9.59 -3.58 -2.44
CA ILE A 182 8.54 -3.14 -3.36
C ILE A 182 8.69 -1.66 -3.72
N ASN A 183 8.92 -0.79 -2.74
CA ASN A 183 9.07 0.64 -3.00
C ASN A 183 10.25 0.94 -3.94
N ILE A 184 11.39 0.27 -3.75
CA ILE A 184 12.56 0.42 -4.61
C ILE A 184 12.27 -0.11 -6.02
N ALA A 185 11.69 -1.30 -6.11
CA ALA A 185 11.43 -1.97 -7.37
C ALA A 185 10.38 -1.23 -8.21
N THR A 186 9.25 -0.83 -7.61
CA THR A 186 8.17 -0.15 -8.33
C THR A 186 8.59 1.22 -8.82
N PHE A 187 9.36 1.97 -8.02
CA PHE A 187 9.90 3.25 -8.44
C PHE A 187 10.84 3.07 -9.67
N ARG A 188 11.79 2.14 -9.59
CA ARG A 188 12.69 1.86 -10.73
C ARG A 188 11.93 1.44 -11.98
N MET A 189 10.95 0.54 -11.86
CA MET A 189 10.15 0.07 -12.99
C MET A 189 9.43 1.21 -13.71
N GLN A 190 8.75 2.08 -12.96
CA GLN A 190 8.00 3.20 -13.56
C GLN A 190 8.90 4.14 -14.35
N PHE A 191 10.12 4.39 -13.86
CA PHE A 191 11.04 5.35 -14.49
C PHE A 191 11.92 4.73 -15.59
N ALA A 192 12.31 3.46 -15.47
CA ALA A 192 13.21 2.81 -16.43
C ALA A 192 12.55 2.57 -17.80
N PHE A 193 11.24 2.32 -17.81
CA PHE A 193 10.52 1.98 -19.05
C PHE A 193 9.78 3.15 -19.68
N ALA A 194 9.60 4.25 -18.95
CA ALA A 194 9.01 5.46 -19.51
C ALA A 194 10.03 6.24 -20.35
N PRO A 195 9.71 6.61 -21.60
CA PRO A 195 10.57 7.45 -22.44
C PRO A 195 10.87 8.78 -21.75
N LEU A 196 12.13 9.26 -21.88
CA LEU A 196 12.58 10.47 -21.17
C LEU A 196 11.70 11.69 -21.48
N GLU A 197 11.32 11.86 -22.76
CA GLU A 197 10.54 13.01 -23.23
C GLU A 197 9.09 13.02 -22.68
N HIS A 198 8.52 11.85 -22.43
CA HIS A 198 7.12 11.71 -22.02
C HIS A 198 6.95 11.04 -20.65
N ARG A 199 8.04 10.97 -19.88
CA ARG A 199 8.10 10.22 -18.60
C ARG A 199 6.99 10.62 -17.64
N VAL A 200 6.74 11.91 -17.48
CA VAL A 200 5.68 12.42 -16.60
C VAL A 200 4.31 11.91 -17.03
N SER A 201 4.00 11.96 -18.32
CA SER A 201 2.71 11.46 -18.85
C SER A 201 2.51 9.97 -18.60
N TYR A 202 3.56 9.16 -18.83
CA TYR A 202 3.50 7.72 -18.62
C TYR A 202 3.29 7.35 -17.14
N VAL A 203 4.07 7.97 -16.25
CA VAL A 203 3.98 7.71 -14.81
C VAL A 203 2.64 8.20 -14.25
N SER A 204 2.18 9.39 -14.65
CA SER A 204 0.89 9.93 -14.21
C SER A 204 -0.28 9.08 -14.68
N PHE A 205 -0.26 8.63 -15.95
CA PHE A 205 -1.29 7.73 -16.47
C PHE A 205 -1.32 6.40 -15.70
N CYS A 206 -0.16 5.79 -15.47
CA CYS A 206 -0.05 4.56 -14.69
C CYS A 206 -0.62 4.74 -13.27
N SER A 207 -0.20 5.80 -12.58
CA SER A 207 -0.66 6.10 -11.21
C SER A 207 -2.17 6.33 -11.14
N THR A 208 -2.73 7.04 -12.12
CA THR A 208 -4.18 7.28 -12.23
C THR A 208 -4.93 5.96 -12.42
N MET A 209 -4.48 5.11 -13.34
CA MET A 209 -5.12 3.81 -13.60
C MET A 209 -5.01 2.88 -12.39
N VAL A 210 -3.87 2.83 -11.74
CA VAL A 210 -3.64 2.05 -10.51
C VAL A 210 -4.55 2.52 -9.37
N GLY A 211 -4.70 3.84 -9.19
CA GLY A 211 -5.61 4.40 -8.18
C GLY A 211 -7.07 4.10 -8.48
N PHE A 212 -7.49 4.26 -9.74
CA PHE A 212 -8.86 3.97 -10.17
C PHE A 212 -9.22 2.49 -9.97
N VAL A 213 -8.38 1.59 -10.45
CA VAL A 213 -8.55 0.14 -10.27
C VAL A 213 -8.50 -0.25 -8.80
N GLY A 214 -7.61 0.37 -8.01
CA GLY A 214 -7.51 0.16 -6.57
C GLY A 214 -8.80 0.53 -5.82
N PHE A 215 -9.43 1.64 -6.19
CA PHE A 215 -10.71 2.06 -5.64
C PHE A 215 -11.81 1.01 -5.87
N PHE A 216 -11.99 0.57 -7.10
CA PHE A 216 -12.98 -0.47 -7.41
C PHE A 216 -12.64 -1.80 -6.75
N SER A 217 -11.37 -2.16 -6.65
CA SER A 217 -10.95 -3.37 -5.94
C SER A 217 -11.30 -3.33 -4.45
N SER A 218 -11.13 -2.19 -3.80
CA SER A 218 -11.54 -2.01 -2.40
C SER A 218 -13.06 -2.16 -2.22
N MET A 219 -13.86 -1.64 -3.15
CA MET A 219 -15.31 -1.84 -3.16
C MET A 219 -15.69 -3.31 -3.34
N LEU A 220 -15.03 -4.01 -4.26
CA LEU A 220 -15.25 -5.45 -4.46
C LEU A 220 -14.89 -6.24 -3.20
N GLY A 221 -13.78 -5.90 -2.53
CA GLY A 221 -13.41 -6.50 -1.24
C GLY A 221 -14.48 -6.30 -0.17
N SER A 222 -15.03 -5.09 -0.08
CA SER A 222 -16.12 -4.78 0.86
C SER A 222 -17.40 -5.58 0.55
N THR A 223 -17.78 -5.65 -0.72
CA THR A 223 -18.92 -6.45 -1.16
C THR A 223 -18.70 -7.94 -0.85
N PHE A 224 -17.49 -8.45 -1.09
CA PHE A 224 -17.15 -9.83 -0.77
C PHE A 224 -17.30 -10.12 0.73
N VAL A 225 -16.76 -9.26 1.61
CA VAL A 225 -16.90 -9.43 3.07
C VAL A 225 -18.38 -9.42 3.49
N ALA A 226 -19.18 -8.55 2.88
CA ALA A 226 -20.61 -8.48 3.18
C ALA A 226 -21.38 -9.74 2.76
N LEU A 227 -21.05 -10.31 1.60
CA LEU A 227 -21.70 -11.51 1.08
C LEU A 227 -21.20 -12.81 1.74
N ALA A 228 -19.95 -12.82 2.19
CA ALA A 228 -19.31 -14.02 2.75
C ALA A 228 -19.68 -14.27 4.23
N LYS A 229 -20.58 -13.49 4.84
CA LYS A 229 -20.93 -13.60 6.27
C LYS A 229 -21.39 -15.00 6.72
N ASP A 230 -21.98 -15.78 5.82
CA ASP A 230 -22.55 -17.10 6.11
C ASP A 230 -21.72 -18.26 5.56
N ILE A 231 -20.58 -18.00 4.93
CA ILE A 231 -19.75 -19.04 4.33
C ILE A 231 -18.84 -19.68 5.39
N ARG A 232 -19.11 -20.94 5.73
CA ARG A 232 -18.20 -21.77 6.53
C ARG A 232 -17.33 -22.63 5.60
N ILE A 233 -16.01 -22.45 5.63
CA ILE A 233 -15.08 -23.30 4.89
C ILE A 233 -14.60 -24.41 5.80
N LEU A 234 -14.85 -25.67 5.43
CA LEU A 234 -14.35 -26.91 6.09
C LEU A 234 -14.62 -26.98 7.61
N ASN A 235 -15.76 -26.49 8.09
CA ASN A 235 -16.11 -26.45 9.53
C ASN A 235 -15.15 -25.64 10.40
N ILE A 236 -14.18 -24.94 9.84
CA ILE A 236 -13.31 -24.02 10.57
C ILE A 236 -14.00 -22.66 10.56
N PRO A 237 -14.18 -22.00 11.71
CA PRO A 237 -14.70 -20.65 11.79
C PRO A 237 -13.63 -19.67 11.27
N VAL A 238 -13.51 -19.58 9.94
CA VAL A 238 -12.65 -18.57 9.30
C VAL A 238 -13.47 -17.30 9.16
N ASP A 239 -12.97 -16.22 9.73
CA ASP A 239 -13.61 -14.91 9.59
C ASP A 239 -13.55 -14.47 8.11
N ASN A 240 -14.63 -13.83 7.64
CA ASN A 240 -14.74 -13.35 6.25
C ASN A 240 -13.56 -12.45 5.85
N ILE A 241 -13.02 -11.67 6.79
CA ILE A 241 -11.88 -10.79 6.56
C ILE A 241 -10.59 -11.60 6.36
N GLN A 242 -10.42 -12.71 7.07
CA GLN A 242 -9.27 -13.61 6.88
C GLN A 242 -9.25 -14.21 5.47
N MET A 243 -10.44 -14.54 4.93
CA MET A 243 -10.56 -15.01 3.53
C MET A 243 -10.11 -13.97 2.53
N VAL A 244 -10.42 -12.69 2.76
CA VAL A 244 -9.96 -11.57 1.92
C VAL A 244 -8.42 -11.50 1.91
N PHE A 245 -7.77 -11.66 3.06
CA PHE A 245 -6.31 -11.68 3.12
C PHE A 245 -5.70 -12.84 2.33
N ILE A 246 -6.27 -14.04 2.45
CA ILE A 246 -5.80 -15.21 1.72
C ILE A 246 -6.01 -15.05 0.21
N LEU A 247 -7.18 -14.58 -0.23
CA LEU A 247 -7.44 -14.31 -1.65
C LEU A 247 -6.49 -13.27 -2.21
N SER A 248 -6.26 -12.18 -1.47
CA SER A 248 -5.29 -11.16 -1.85
C SER A 248 -3.88 -11.72 -1.93
N ALA A 249 -3.49 -12.62 -1.02
CA ALA A 249 -2.17 -13.27 -1.06
C ALA A 249 -1.96 -14.02 -2.38
N PHE A 250 -2.94 -14.79 -2.83
CA PHE A 250 -2.86 -15.48 -4.12
C PHE A 250 -2.77 -14.50 -5.30
N GLY A 251 -3.55 -13.43 -5.28
CA GLY A 251 -3.47 -12.38 -6.30
C GLY A 251 -2.12 -11.67 -6.33
N ILE A 252 -1.55 -11.39 -5.17
CA ILE A 252 -0.21 -10.80 -5.01
C ILE A 252 0.85 -11.75 -5.57
N ILE A 253 0.82 -13.02 -5.23
CA ILE A 253 1.75 -14.03 -5.74
C ILE A 253 1.60 -14.19 -7.27
N ALA A 254 0.37 -14.19 -7.78
CA ALA A 254 0.13 -14.23 -9.21
C ALA A 254 0.70 -13.00 -9.94
N SER A 255 0.57 -11.79 -9.35
CA SER A 255 1.19 -10.58 -9.89
C SER A 255 2.73 -10.65 -9.89
N ALA A 256 3.32 -11.24 -8.84
CA ALA A 256 4.75 -11.51 -8.78
C ALA A 256 5.20 -12.42 -9.93
N LEU A 257 4.48 -13.50 -10.18
CA LEU A 257 4.78 -14.40 -11.30
C LEU A 257 4.64 -13.72 -12.66
N TYR A 258 3.64 -12.83 -12.81
CA TYR A 258 3.47 -12.06 -14.05
C TYR A 258 4.67 -11.12 -14.31
N SER A 259 5.30 -10.58 -13.27
CA SER A 259 6.49 -9.72 -13.42
C SER A 259 7.63 -10.38 -14.18
N ARG A 260 7.68 -11.73 -14.24
CA ARG A 260 8.67 -12.50 -15.02
C ARG A 260 8.59 -12.23 -16.52
N LYS A 261 7.43 -11.78 -17.04
CA LYS A 261 7.24 -11.44 -18.45
C LYS A 261 7.88 -10.10 -18.83
N ILE A 262 8.19 -9.26 -17.84
CA ILE A 262 8.83 -7.96 -18.06
C ILE A 262 10.32 -8.21 -18.32
N LYS A 263 10.78 -7.91 -19.53
CA LYS A 263 12.20 -8.04 -19.90
C LYS A 263 12.99 -6.88 -19.29
N GLU A 264 14.11 -7.17 -18.68
CA GLU A 264 15.09 -6.14 -18.29
C GLU A 264 15.64 -5.46 -19.54
N LYS A 265 15.69 -4.12 -19.50
CA LYS A 265 16.44 -3.33 -20.47
C LYS A 265 17.87 -3.15 -20.00
#